data_48875a55a3af495b1d19771f2bcd061a
#
_entry.id   48875a55a3af495b1d19771f2bcd061a
#
_cell.length_a   1.000
_cell.length_b   1.000
_cell.length_c   1.000
_cell.angle_alpha   90.00
_cell.angle_beta   90.00
_cell.angle_gamma   90.00
#
_symmetry.space_group_name_H-M   'P 1'
#
loop_
_entity.id
_entity.type
_entity.pdbx_description
1 polymer ?
#
loop_
_entity_poly.entity_id
_entity_poly.type
_entity_poly.pdbx_seq_one_letter_code
_entity_poly.pdbx_strand_id
1 'polypeptide(L)'
;SYQGKPKNLVIILQESLGARFTGYLGGLPLTPNIDALAQEGWAFNRLYATGTRSVRGIEAVTTGFTPTPARSVVKLGKSQTDFFTIADLLKMNGYQTQFIYGGESHFDNMRSFFLGNGFSDIVDQKDYIDPAFVGSWGVSDEDLLKRANDEFEQFHKEGKPFFSLVFSSSNHE
;
A
#
# COMPACT_ATOMS: atom_id res chain seq x y z
N SER A 1 20.23 -15.76 9.81
CA SER A 1 19.71 -15.14 8.59
C SER A 1 18.98 -16.19 7.75
N TYR A 2 17.90 -15.80 7.10
CA TYR A 2 17.16 -16.67 6.20
C TYR A 2 18.02 -17.06 4.98
N GLN A 3 18.14 -18.34 4.71
CA GLN A 3 18.99 -18.90 3.63
C GLN A 3 18.17 -19.37 2.42
N GLY A 4 16.84 -19.17 2.44
CA GLY A 4 15.95 -19.58 1.36
C GLY A 4 15.88 -18.59 0.20
N LYS A 5 15.08 -18.94 -0.82
CA LYS A 5 14.77 -18.00 -1.91
C LYS A 5 14.06 -16.75 -1.34
N PRO A 6 14.36 -15.55 -1.86
CA PRO A 6 13.65 -14.34 -1.48
C PRO A 6 12.13 -14.53 -1.62
N LYS A 7 11.37 -14.11 -0.60
CA LYS A 7 9.91 -14.14 -0.63
C LYS A 7 9.39 -12.80 -1.11
N ASN A 8 8.29 -12.81 -1.85
CA ASN A 8 7.59 -11.60 -2.21
C ASN A 8 6.94 -10.96 -0.98
N LEU A 9 6.84 -9.64 -0.98
CA LEU A 9 6.13 -8.89 0.05
C LEU A 9 5.04 -8.04 -0.63
N VAL A 10 3.80 -8.22 -0.17
CA VAL A 10 2.67 -7.39 -0.56
C VAL A 10 2.09 -6.76 0.70
N ILE A 11 1.95 -5.45 0.71
CA ILE A 11 1.24 -4.72 1.75
C ILE A 11 0.01 -4.11 1.12
N ILE A 12 -1.18 -4.49 1.58
CA ILE A 12 -2.45 -3.87 1.19
C ILE A 12 -2.82 -2.90 2.30
N LEU A 13 -2.72 -1.62 2.01
CA LEU A 13 -3.13 -0.54 2.91
C LEU A 13 -4.57 -0.16 2.59
N GLN A 14 -5.48 -0.53 3.48
CA GLN A 14 -6.91 -0.35 3.27
C GLN A 14 -7.36 1.01 3.79
N GLU A 15 -7.91 1.84 2.90
CA GLU A 15 -8.44 3.16 3.26
C GLU A 15 -9.66 3.04 4.18
N SER A 16 -9.67 3.84 5.25
CA SER A 16 -10.81 4.03 6.16
C SER A 16 -11.43 2.75 6.77
N LEU A 17 -10.72 1.61 6.75
CA LEU A 17 -11.18 0.35 7.31
C LEU A 17 -10.84 0.28 8.81
N GLY A 18 -11.77 0.70 9.65
CA GLY A 18 -11.63 0.61 11.11
C GLY A 18 -12.17 -0.69 11.69
N ALA A 19 -11.76 -1.02 12.92
CA ALA A 19 -12.16 -2.23 13.64
C ALA A 19 -13.69 -2.40 13.76
N ARG A 20 -14.43 -1.31 13.80
CA ARG A 20 -15.92 -1.34 13.85
C ARG A 20 -16.58 -2.01 12.65
N PHE A 21 -15.86 -2.16 11.55
CA PHE A 21 -16.35 -2.79 10.31
C PHE A 21 -15.79 -4.19 10.08
N THR A 22 -14.98 -4.69 11.01
CA THR A 22 -14.20 -5.93 10.87
C THR A 22 -14.70 -6.96 11.88
N GLY A 23 -15.26 -8.07 11.38
CA GLY A 23 -15.93 -9.07 12.21
C GLY A 23 -15.00 -9.72 13.23
N TYR A 24 -13.77 -10.10 12.84
CA TYR A 24 -12.82 -10.75 13.74
C TYR A 24 -12.37 -9.86 14.91
N LEU A 25 -12.54 -8.54 14.81
CA LEU A 25 -12.26 -7.58 15.88
C LEU A 25 -13.51 -7.26 16.74
N GLY A 26 -14.62 -7.95 16.52
CA GLY A 26 -15.88 -7.74 17.24
C GLY A 26 -16.73 -6.61 16.68
N GLY A 27 -16.42 -6.09 15.51
CA GLY A 27 -17.21 -5.10 14.78
C GLY A 27 -18.31 -5.73 13.93
N LEU A 28 -18.86 -4.93 13.01
CA LEU A 28 -19.84 -5.40 12.04
C LEU A 28 -19.18 -6.40 11.06
N PRO A 29 -19.89 -7.49 10.67
CA PRO A 29 -19.31 -8.54 9.83
C PRO A 29 -19.31 -8.14 8.35
N LEU A 30 -18.66 -7.04 8.01
CA LEU A 30 -18.62 -6.48 6.64
C LEU A 30 -17.40 -6.94 5.84
N THR A 31 -16.48 -7.68 6.48
CA THR A 31 -15.21 -8.11 5.89
C THR A 31 -15.02 -9.63 5.94
N PRO A 32 -15.92 -10.45 5.36
CA PRO A 32 -15.87 -11.91 5.53
C PRO A 32 -14.57 -12.54 5.07
N ASN A 33 -13.96 -12.03 4.00
CA ASN A 33 -12.69 -12.55 3.48
C ASN A 33 -11.51 -12.19 4.39
N ILE A 34 -11.48 -10.97 4.94
CA ILE A 34 -10.44 -10.56 5.91
C ILE A 34 -10.61 -11.36 7.20
N ASP A 35 -11.85 -11.58 7.63
CA ASP A 35 -12.15 -12.38 8.82
C ASP A 35 -11.69 -13.84 8.65
N ALA A 36 -11.86 -14.41 7.45
CA ALA A 36 -11.35 -15.74 7.12
C ALA A 36 -9.81 -15.77 7.14
N LEU A 37 -9.16 -14.80 6.50
CA LEU A 37 -7.69 -14.70 6.52
C LEU A 37 -7.13 -14.51 7.94
N ALA A 38 -7.86 -13.83 8.82
CA ALA A 38 -7.48 -13.67 10.22
C ALA A 38 -7.44 -15.00 10.99
N GLN A 39 -8.19 -16.01 10.55
CA GLN A 39 -8.16 -17.37 11.12
C GLN A 39 -7.01 -18.23 10.58
N GLU A 40 -6.51 -17.92 9.39
CA GLU A 40 -5.46 -18.68 8.72
C GLU A 40 -4.06 -18.10 8.94
N GLY A 41 -3.97 -16.81 9.23
CA GLY A 41 -2.73 -16.06 9.38
C GLY A 41 -2.49 -15.50 10.78
N TRP A 42 -1.61 -14.51 10.87
CA TRP A 42 -1.37 -13.76 12.09
C TRP A 42 -2.26 -12.52 12.10
N ALA A 43 -3.24 -12.49 12.97
CA ALA A 43 -4.11 -11.34 13.17
C ALA A 43 -3.70 -10.54 14.41
N PHE A 44 -3.51 -9.23 14.22
CA PHE A 44 -3.16 -8.31 15.31
C PHE A 44 -4.43 -7.60 15.78
N ASN A 45 -4.88 -7.91 16.99
CA ASN A 45 -6.11 -7.34 17.56
C ASN A 45 -5.89 -6.01 18.30
N ARG A 46 -4.67 -5.53 18.40
CA ARG A 46 -4.28 -4.26 19.04
C ARG A 46 -3.38 -3.42 18.12
N LEU A 47 -3.66 -3.42 16.83
CA LEU A 47 -2.98 -2.57 15.87
C LEU A 47 -3.78 -1.27 15.70
N TYR A 48 -3.10 -0.14 15.85
CA TYR A 48 -3.73 1.18 15.79
C TYR A 48 -3.10 2.01 14.67
N ALA A 49 -3.95 2.74 13.94
CA ALA A 49 -3.46 3.71 12.96
C ALA A 49 -2.72 4.85 13.68
N THR A 50 -1.66 5.33 13.06
CA THR A 50 -0.80 6.40 13.61
C THR A 50 -1.36 7.81 13.38
N GLY A 51 -2.50 7.91 12.74
CA GLY A 51 -3.18 9.18 12.45
C GLY A 51 -4.45 8.97 11.65
N THR A 52 -5.17 10.06 11.39
CA THR A 52 -6.48 10.07 10.72
C THR A 52 -6.40 10.40 9.23
N ARG A 53 -5.21 10.59 8.68
CA ARG A 53 -4.98 10.90 7.27
C ARG A 53 -4.19 9.79 6.59
N SER A 54 -4.54 9.48 5.35
CA SER A 54 -3.90 8.45 4.52
C SER A 54 -2.38 8.60 4.46
N VAL A 55 -1.88 9.83 4.31
CA VAL A 55 -0.43 10.12 4.30
C VAL A 55 0.29 9.72 5.59
N ARG A 56 -0.42 9.68 6.72
CA ARG A 56 0.15 9.18 8.00
C ARG A 56 0.26 7.67 8.01
N GLY A 57 -0.74 6.99 7.48
CA GLY A 57 -0.68 5.54 7.30
C GLY A 57 0.44 5.12 6.34
N ILE A 58 0.55 5.81 5.21
CA ILE A 58 1.64 5.62 4.23
C ILE A 58 3.00 5.84 4.88
N GLU A 59 3.18 6.96 5.60
CA GLU A 59 4.41 7.28 6.33
C GLU A 59 4.80 6.16 7.29
N ALA A 60 3.86 5.72 8.13
CA ALA A 60 4.10 4.69 9.12
C ALA A 60 4.48 3.35 8.49
N VAL A 61 3.75 2.92 7.46
CA VAL A 61 3.92 1.62 6.80
C VAL A 61 5.22 1.57 6.00
N THR A 62 5.59 2.65 5.32
CA THR A 62 6.74 2.65 4.42
C THR A 62 8.06 3.00 5.10
N THR A 63 8.02 3.82 6.15
CA THR A 63 9.24 4.35 6.79
C THR A 63 9.44 3.88 8.22
N GLY A 64 8.39 3.41 8.89
CA GLY A 64 8.41 3.18 10.34
C GLY A 64 8.53 4.47 11.16
N PHE A 65 8.37 5.64 10.54
CA PHE A 65 8.53 6.94 11.20
C PHE A 65 7.39 7.19 12.17
N THR A 66 7.75 7.54 13.40
CA THR A 66 6.74 7.89 14.41
C THR A 66 6.08 9.21 14.06
N PRO A 67 4.74 9.27 14.01
CA PRO A 67 4.05 10.50 13.66
C PRO A 67 4.36 11.62 14.65
N THR A 68 4.55 12.82 14.11
CA THR A 68 4.78 14.05 14.86
C THR A 68 3.61 15.01 14.65
N PRO A 69 3.47 16.08 15.45
CA PRO A 69 2.48 17.14 15.17
C PRO A 69 2.72 17.88 13.85
N ALA A 70 3.92 17.78 13.28
CA ALA A 70 4.27 18.39 11.98
C ALA A 70 3.54 17.69 10.81
N ARG A 71 3.70 18.20 9.59
CA ARG A 71 3.18 17.55 8.38
C ARG A 71 3.84 16.19 8.17
N SER A 72 3.10 15.26 7.54
CA SER A 72 3.65 13.96 7.13
C SER A 72 4.90 14.15 6.26
N VAL A 73 5.88 13.27 6.44
CA VAL A 73 7.12 13.26 5.63
C VAL A 73 6.82 13.10 4.14
N VAL A 74 5.76 12.43 3.78
CA VAL A 74 5.30 12.29 2.38
C VAL A 74 5.09 13.66 1.71
N LYS A 75 4.64 14.67 2.47
CA LYS A 75 4.35 16.02 1.98
C LYS A 75 5.54 16.99 2.04
N LEU A 76 6.65 16.62 2.67
CA LEU A 76 7.77 17.53 2.89
C LEU A 76 8.74 17.49 1.71
N GLY A 77 9.14 18.68 1.23
CA GLY A 77 10.11 18.79 0.14
C GLY A 77 11.47 18.13 0.43
N LYS A 78 11.93 18.18 1.69
CA LYS A 78 13.21 17.60 2.10
C LYS A 78 13.22 16.06 2.15
N SER A 79 12.06 15.42 2.23
CA SER A 79 11.93 13.97 2.27
C SER A 79 11.56 13.34 0.93
N GLN A 80 11.56 14.10 -0.16
CA GLN A 80 11.27 13.60 -1.50
C GLN A 80 12.42 12.75 -2.07
N THR A 81 13.61 12.83 -1.51
CA THR A 81 14.78 12.00 -1.84
C THR A 81 15.57 11.70 -0.57
N ASP A 82 16.36 10.62 -0.60
CA ASP A 82 17.26 10.23 0.49
C ASP A 82 16.56 10.00 1.84
N PHE A 83 15.27 9.71 1.82
CA PHE A 83 14.50 9.35 2.99
C PHE A 83 14.27 7.83 3.03
N PHE A 84 14.64 7.20 4.14
CA PHE A 84 14.52 5.75 4.28
C PHE A 84 13.08 5.27 4.05
N THR A 85 12.94 4.24 3.20
CA THR A 85 11.73 3.44 3.09
C THR A 85 12.08 1.96 3.02
N ILE A 86 11.10 1.10 3.38
CA ILE A 86 11.23 -0.34 3.20
C ILE A 86 11.45 -0.70 1.72
N ALA A 87 10.89 0.09 0.79
CA ALA A 87 11.09 -0.12 -0.63
C ALA A 87 12.54 0.08 -1.03
N ASP A 88 13.20 1.11 -0.50
CA ASP A 88 14.61 1.37 -0.78
C ASP A 88 15.50 0.23 -0.29
N LEU A 89 15.27 -0.23 0.93
CA LEU A 89 15.96 -1.39 1.49
C LEU A 89 15.79 -2.64 0.62
N LEU A 90 14.57 -2.94 0.19
CA LEU A 90 14.27 -4.12 -0.62
C LEU A 90 14.84 -3.99 -2.04
N LYS A 91 14.77 -2.81 -2.63
CA LYS A 91 15.39 -2.51 -3.93
C LYS A 91 16.89 -2.76 -3.93
N MET A 92 17.60 -2.31 -2.87
CA MET A 92 19.03 -2.61 -2.70
C MET A 92 19.33 -4.11 -2.60
N ASN A 93 18.33 -4.91 -2.21
CA ASN A 93 18.42 -6.36 -2.13
C ASN A 93 17.85 -7.07 -3.39
N GLY A 94 17.70 -6.38 -4.49
CA GLY A 94 17.31 -6.95 -5.79
C GLY A 94 15.82 -7.13 -6.01
N TYR A 95 14.96 -6.54 -5.17
CA TYR A 95 13.52 -6.58 -5.34
C TYR A 95 13.07 -5.57 -6.39
N GLN A 96 12.07 -5.97 -7.18
CA GLN A 96 11.24 -5.02 -7.92
C GLN A 96 10.30 -4.35 -6.92
N THR A 97 10.23 -3.02 -6.94
CA THR A 97 9.44 -2.26 -5.96
C THR A 97 8.39 -1.42 -6.67
N GLN A 98 7.13 -1.52 -6.25
CA GLN A 98 6.01 -0.89 -6.95
C GLN A 98 4.99 -0.34 -5.96
N PHE A 99 4.45 0.84 -6.26
CA PHE A 99 3.27 1.40 -5.61
C PHE A 99 2.08 1.29 -6.57
N ILE A 100 0.98 0.69 -6.10
CA ILE A 100 -0.24 0.50 -6.91
C ILE A 100 -1.38 1.24 -6.22
N TYR A 101 -1.97 2.20 -6.95
CA TYR A 101 -3.02 3.08 -6.46
C TYR A 101 -4.09 3.24 -7.55
N GLY A 102 -5.35 3.35 -7.14
CA GLY A 102 -6.46 3.59 -8.07
C GLY A 102 -6.69 5.06 -8.39
N GLY A 103 -6.18 5.96 -7.57
CA GLY A 103 -6.31 7.40 -7.74
C GLY A 103 -5.12 8.05 -8.44
N GLU A 104 -5.09 9.38 -8.41
CA GLU A 104 -4.02 10.18 -9.01
C GLU A 104 -2.83 10.31 -8.05
N SER A 105 -1.68 9.75 -8.41
CA SER A 105 -0.50 9.67 -7.54
C SER A 105 0.21 11.00 -7.30
N HIS A 106 -0.13 12.07 -8.06
CA HIS A 106 0.40 13.41 -7.78
C HIS A 106 -0.21 14.05 -6.54
N PHE A 107 -1.35 13.55 -6.06
CA PHE A 107 -1.99 14.04 -4.85
C PHE A 107 -1.06 13.86 -3.63
N ASP A 108 -1.01 14.89 -2.79
CA ASP A 108 -0.20 14.90 -1.56
C ASP A 108 1.31 14.61 -1.77
N ASN A 109 1.85 14.85 -2.96
CA ASN A 109 3.24 14.56 -3.33
C ASN A 109 3.62 13.07 -3.31
N MET A 110 2.67 12.14 -3.30
CA MET A 110 2.92 10.71 -3.23
C MET A 110 3.88 10.23 -4.32
N ARG A 111 3.63 10.63 -5.57
CA ARG A 111 4.47 10.21 -6.70
C ARG A 111 5.93 10.57 -6.51
N SER A 112 6.22 11.82 -6.18
CA SER A 112 7.60 12.29 -5.96
C SER A 112 8.24 11.57 -4.78
N PHE A 113 7.50 11.40 -3.68
CA PHE A 113 7.98 10.72 -2.49
C PHE A 113 8.34 9.26 -2.77
N PHE A 114 7.47 8.53 -3.45
CA PHE A 114 7.71 7.11 -3.74
C PHE A 114 8.86 6.92 -4.73
N LEU A 115 8.84 7.61 -5.87
CA LEU A 115 9.90 7.48 -6.89
C LEU A 115 11.25 7.96 -6.36
N GLY A 116 11.27 8.96 -5.50
CA GLY A 116 12.51 9.47 -4.89
C GLY A 116 13.06 8.59 -3.76
N ASN A 117 12.29 7.64 -3.24
CA ASN A 117 12.62 6.86 -2.04
C ASN A 117 12.41 5.34 -2.22
N GLY A 118 12.85 4.82 -3.35
CA GLY A 118 13.02 3.36 -3.53
C GLY A 118 11.91 2.62 -4.23
N PHE A 119 10.77 3.24 -4.58
CA PHE A 119 9.78 2.64 -5.46
C PHE A 119 10.19 2.84 -6.92
N SER A 120 10.43 1.75 -7.64
CA SER A 120 10.90 1.80 -9.02
C SER A 120 9.79 2.15 -10.01
N ASP A 121 8.56 1.85 -9.66
CA ASP A 121 7.39 2.01 -10.52
C ASP A 121 6.15 2.39 -9.73
N ILE A 122 5.24 3.10 -10.40
CA ILE A 122 3.94 3.51 -9.87
C ILE A 122 2.87 3.19 -10.91
N VAL A 123 1.86 2.45 -10.48
CA VAL A 123 0.58 2.32 -11.19
C VAL A 123 -0.42 3.26 -10.54
N ASP A 124 -0.97 4.19 -11.31
CA ASP A 124 -2.00 5.12 -10.84
C ASP A 124 -3.19 5.18 -11.82
N GLN A 125 -4.15 6.05 -11.57
CA GLN A 125 -5.44 6.09 -12.28
C GLN A 125 -5.31 6.05 -13.80
N LYS A 126 -4.33 6.72 -14.39
CA LYS A 126 -4.13 6.81 -15.84
C LYS A 126 -3.66 5.49 -16.48
N ASP A 127 -3.17 4.55 -15.69
CA ASP A 127 -2.63 3.28 -16.17
C ASP A 127 -3.69 2.17 -16.27
N TYR A 128 -4.92 2.46 -15.85
CA TYR A 128 -6.05 1.52 -15.96
C TYR A 128 -6.74 1.68 -17.31
N ILE A 129 -6.92 0.56 -18.02
CA ILE A 129 -7.61 0.49 -19.31
C ILE A 129 -9.02 0.01 -19.05
N ASP A 130 -10.01 0.80 -19.49
CA ASP A 130 -11.44 0.49 -19.37
C ASP A 130 -11.86 0.01 -17.95
N PRO A 131 -11.60 0.79 -16.90
CA PRO A 131 -11.99 0.40 -15.56
C PRO A 131 -13.51 0.26 -15.45
N ALA A 132 -13.99 -0.72 -14.67
CA ALA A 132 -15.40 -0.96 -14.49
C ALA A 132 -16.12 0.21 -13.80
N PHE A 133 -15.42 0.91 -12.91
CA PHE A 133 -15.95 2.08 -12.23
C PHE A 133 -14.84 3.05 -11.82
N VAL A 134 -15.10 4.34 -12.03
CA VAL A 134 -14.23 5.44 -11.57
C VAL A 134 -15.06 6.39 -10.71
N GLY A 135 -14.69 6.50 -9.46
CA GLY A 135 -15.27 7.46 -8.51
C GLY A 135 -14.45 8.74 -8.37
N SER A 136 -14.79 9.55 -7.37
CA SER A 136 -14.10 10.82 -7.11
C SER A 136 -12.62 10.66 -6.74
N TRP A 137 -12.25 9.52 -6.19
CA TRP A 137 -10.90 9.22 -5.70
C TRP A 137 -10.13 8.23 -6.58
N GLY A 138 -10.69 7.83 -7.72
CA GLY A 138 -10.05 6.93 -8.67
C GLY A 138 -10.89 5.72 -9.04
N VAL A 139 -10.24 4.70 -9.58
CA VAL A 139 -10.88 3.44 -9.94
C VAL A 139 -11.33 2.68 -8.69
N SER A 140 -12.29 1.75 -8.86
CA SER A 140 -12.76 0.90 -7.78
C SER A 140 -11.66 0.04 -7.17
N ASP A 141 -11.81 -0.37 -5.91
CA ASP A 141 -10.89 -1.32 -5.28
C ASP A 141 -10.91 -2.69 -6.00
N GLU A 142 -12.01 -3.05 -6.67
CA GLU A 142 -12.06 -4.25 -7.51
C GLU A 142 -11.10 -4.13 -8.70
N ASP A 143 -11.12 -3.01 -9.42
CA ASP A 143 -10.21 -2.75 -10.54
C ASP A 143 -8.75 -2.66 -10.06
N LEU A 144 -8.53 -2.00 -8.90
CA LEU A 144 -7.23 -1.91 -8.23
C LEU A 144 -6.65 -3.30 -7.95
N LEU A 145 -7.41 -4.17 -7.32
CA LEU A 145 -6.94 -5.51 -6.91
C LEU A 145 -6.73 -6.43 -8.10
N LYS A 146 -7.57 -6.35 -9.14
CA LYS A 146 -7.35 -7.05 -10.41
C LYS A 146 -6.03 -6.62 -11.05
N ARG A 147 -5.80 -5.31 -11.16
CA ARG A 147 -4.54 -4.79 -11.68
C ARG A 147 -3.34 -5.23 -10.85
N ALA A 148 -3.44 -5.17 -9.53
CA ALA A 148 -2.38 -5.65 -8.64
C ALA A 148 -2.04 -7.12 -8.90
N ASN A 149 -3.05 -7.98 -9.06
CA ASN A 149 -2.84 -9.38 -9.38
C ASN A 149 -2.11 -9.58 -10.71
N ASP A 150 -2.47 -8.83 -11.75
CA ASP A 150 -1.81 -8.90 -13.06
C ASP A 150 -0.33 -8.53 -12.95
N GLU A 151 -0.01 -7.48 -12.19
CA GLU A 151 1.38 -7.07 -11.91
C GLU A 151 2.15 -8.15 -11.16
N PHE A 152 1.55 -8.79 -10.15
CA PHE A 152 2.18 -9.88 -9.39
C PHE A 152 2.46 -11.10 -10.27
N GLU A 153 1.53 -11.47 -11.15
CA GLU A 153 1.73 -12.55 -12.10
C GLU A 153 2.89 -12.26 -13.06
N GLN A 154 2.99 -11.02 -13.52
CA GLN A 154 4.08 -10.61 -14.40
C GLN A 154 5.44 -10.71 -13.71
N PHE A 155 5.58 -10.19 -12.49
CA PHE A 155 6.81 -10.33 -11.71
C PHE A 155 7.16 -11.78 -11.43
N HIS A 156 6.16 -12.62 -11.14
CA HIS A 156 6.37 -14.05 -10.93
C HIS A 156 6.90 -14.73 -12.20
N LYS A 157 6.33 -14.43 -13.36
CA LYS A 157 6.80 -14.95 -14.67
C LYS A 157 8.24 -14.53 -14.98
N GLU A 158 8.61 -13.32 -14.58
CA GLU A 158 9.99 -12.81 -14.73
C GLU A 158 10.98 -13.42 -13.71
N GLY A 159 10.49 -14.14 -12.73
CA GLY A 159 11.31 -14.77 -11.69
C GLY A 159 11.99 -13.79 -10.73
N LYS A 160 11.48 -12.58 -10.61
CA LYS A 160 12.02 -11.52 -9.75
C LYS A 160 11.27 -11.47 -8.42
N PRO A 161 11.98 -11.38 -7.28
CA PRO A 161 11.30 -11.04 -6.03
C PRO A 161 10.75 -9.62 -6.12
N PHE A 162 9.56 -9.41 -5.54
CA PHE A 162 8.93 -8.10 -5.60
C PHE A 162 8.36 -7.66 -4.25
N PHE A 163 8.30 -6.37 -4.09
CA PHE A 163 7.58 -5.66 -3.04
C PHE A 163 6.54 -4.74 -3.69
N SER A 164 5.29 -4.88 -3.30
CA SER A 164 4.22 -4.00 -3.76
C SER A 164 3.45 -3.44 -2.57
N LEU A 165 3.28 -2.12 -2.58
CA LEU A 165 2.34 -1.42 -1.71
C LEU A 165 1.09 -1.10 -2.52
N VAL A 166 -0.03 -1.72 -2.14
CA VAL A 166 -1.34 -1.52 -2.77
C VAL A 166 -2.18 -0.66 -1.85
N PHE A 167 -2.63 0.49 -2.33
CA PHE A 167 -3.40 1.43 -1.53
C PHE A 167 -4.82 1.58 -2.11
N SER A 168 -5.82 1.23 -1.30
CA SER A 168 -7.23 1.29 -1.69
C SER A 168 -7.81 2.70 -1.58
N SER A 169 -8.93 2.96 -2.24
CA SER A 169 -9.59 4.27 -2.22
C SER A 169 -11.13 4.23 -2.19
N SER A 170 -11.75 3.07 -2.46
CA SER A 170 -13.22 3.00 -2.57
C SER A 170 -13.98 3.39 -1.30
N ASN A 171 -13.33 3.27 -0.14
CA ASN A 171 -13.95 3.60 1.15
C ASN A 171 -13.61 5.03 1.63
N HIS A 172 -13.06 5.86 0.76
CA HIS A 172 -12.77 7.27 1.07
C HIS A 172 -14.06 8.11 0.98
N GLU A 173 -14.33 8.92 2.02
CA GLU A 173 -15.46 9.86 2.06
C GLU A 173 -15.20 11.09 1.18
#